data_ff20f137c2bf9854513cb7a3d35852ca
#
_entry.id   ff20f137c2bf9854513cb7a3d35852ca
#
_cell.length_a   1.000
_cell.length_b   1.000
_cell.length_c   1.000
_cell.angle_alpha   90.00
_cell.angle_beta   90.00
_cell.angle_gamma   90.00
#
_symmetry.space_group_name_H-M   'P 1'
#
loop_
_entity.id
_entity.type
_entity.pdbx_description
1 polymer ?
#
loop_
_entity_poly.entity_id
_entity_poly.type
_entity_poly.pdbx_seq_one_letter_code
_entity_poly.pdbx_strand_id
1 'polypeptide(L)'
;MEDKIYTTDELIDMDVYTSDFEFMDKACEVLGTLIIKGTARKGMYRLFFLLEDGRKIIAPVFRWQRYLNFFDIPIGTELMLTFADGRDSKTYLKKMEPVA
;
A
#
# COMPACT_ATOMS: atom_id res chain seq x y z
N MET A 1 12.63 10.98 -10.85
CA MET A 1 13.18 9.64 -10.73
C MET A 1 12.13 8.72 -10.12
N GLU A 2 11.87 7.60 -10.74
CA GLU A 2 10.90 6.65 -10.22
C GLU A 2 11.46 5.90 -9.03
N ASP A 3 10.62 5.69 -8.03
CA ASP A 3 11.00 4.89 -6.88
C ASP A 3 11.09 3.41 -7.27
N LYS A 4 12.02 2.72 -6.64
CA LYS A 4 12.17 1.30 -6.89
C LYS A 4 11.00 0.51 -6.30
N ILE A 5 10.56 -0.51 -7.04
CA ILE A 5 9.57 -1.47 -6.56
C ILE A 5 10.35 -2.73 -6.16
N TYR A 6 10.28 -3.08 -4.87
CA TYR A 6 11.07 -4.16 -4.32
C TYR A 6 10.38 -5.51 -4.38
N THR A 7 11.16 -6.56 -4.64
CA THR A 7 10.66 -7.93 -4.48
C THR A 7 10.62 -8.31 -3.00
N THR A 8 9.95 -9.39 -2.69
CA THR A 8 9.90 -9.90 -1.30
C THR A 8 11.31 -10.19 -0.77
N ASP A 9 12.16 -10.82 -1.58
CA ASP A 9 13.53 -11.14 -1.18
C ASP A 9 14.36 -9.89 -0.93
N GLU A 10 14.18 -8.87 -1.76
CA GLU A 10 14.87 -7.60 -1.55
C GLU A 10 14.44 -6.92 -0.25
N LEU A 11 13.15 -7.00 0.08
CA LEU A 11 12.65 -6.44 1.34
C LEU A 11 13.24 -7.17 2.55
N ILE A 12 13.32 -8.50 2.48
CA ILE A 12 13.92 -9.30 3.55
C ILE A 12 15.39 -8.91 3.74
N ASP A 13 16.12 -8.70 2.65
CA ASP A 13 17.52 -8.26 2.71
C ASP A 13 17.68 -6.89 3.39
N MET A 14 16.61 -6.08 3.38
CA MET A 14 16.56 -4.77 4.02
C MET A 14 15.97 -4.83 5.44
N ASP A 15 15.76 -6.04 5.98
CA ASP A 15 15.08 -6.27 7.25
C ASP A 15 13.64 -5.74 7.29
N VAL A 16 12.96 -5.76 6.14
CA VAL A 16 11.55 -5.39 6.05
C VAL A 16 10.72 -6.65 5.84
N TYR A 17 9.89 -6.96 6.82
CA TYR A 17 9.07 -8.16 6.80
C TYR A 17 7.59 -7.79 6.69
N THR A 18 6.86 -8.49 5.80
CA THR A 18 5.43 -8.25 5.64
C THR A 18 4.66 -8.50 6.93
N SER A 19 5.16 -9.39 7.78
CA SER A 19 4.54 -9.70 9.07
C SER A 19 4.57 -8.52 10.05
N ASP A 20 5.39 -7.51 9.80
CA ASP A 20 5.44 -6.29 10.61
C ASP A 20 4.33 -5.30 10.22
N PHE A 21 3.56 -5.60 9.20
CA PHE A 21 2.49 -4.76 8.69
C PHE A 21 1.15 -5.46 8.84
N GLU A 22 0.11 -4.68 9.07
CA GLU A 22 -1.26 -5.19 9.20
C GLU A 22 -2.04 -4.93 7.91
N PHE A 23 -3.00 -5.81 7.62
CA PHE A 23 -4.03 -5.51 6.62
C PHE A 23 -5.10 -4.66 7.27
N MET A 24 -5.68 -3.74 6.50
CA MET A 24 -6.81 -2.96 7.00
C MET A 24 -7.99 -3.91 7.21
N ASP A 25 -8.59 -3.84 8.39
CA ASP A 25 -9.64 -4.77 8.82
C ASP A 25 -11.07 -4.28 8.56
N LYS A 26 -11.22 -3.03 8.18
CA LYS A 26 -12.55 -2.44 7.93
C LYS A 26 -12.50 -1.34 6.90
N ALA A 27 -13.63 -1.09 6.25
CA ALA A 27 -13.78 0.04 5.34
C ALA A 27 -13.64 1.35 6.13
N CYS A 28 -12.78 2.24 5.64
CA CYS A 28 -12.53 3.52 6.31
C CYS A 28 -11.73 4.45 5.43
N GLU A 29 -11.63 5.70 5.85
CA GLU A 29 -10.71 6.67 5.25
C GLU A 29 -9.67 7.03 6.31
N VAL A 30 -8.40 6.95 5.96
CA VAL A 30 -7.30 7.25 6.87
C VAL A 30 -6.19 7.99 6.14
N LEU A 31 -5.46 8.81 6.89
CA LEU A 31 -4.26 9.47 6.37
C LEU A 31 -3.06 8.55 6.57
N GLY A 32 -2.26 8.42 5.53
CA GLY A 32 -1.05 7.62 5.60
C GLY A 32 0.00 8.10 4.62
N THR A 33 1.24 7.75 4.92
CA THR A 33 2.38 8.07 4.06
C THR A 33 2.83 6.81 3.35
N LEU A 34 2.98 6.88 2.03
CA LEU A 34 3.51 5.76 1.25
C LEU A 34 5.00 5.63 1.54
N ILE A 35 5.41 4.50 2.09
CA ILE A 35 6.81 4.31 2.50
C ILE A 35 7.57 3.30 1.65
N ILE A 36 6.89 2.31 1.09
CA ILE A 36 7.53 1.26 0.27
C ILE A 36 6.54 0.81 -0.81
N LYS A 37 7.08 0.50 -1.99
CA LYS A 37 6.34 -0.17 -3.07
C LYS A 37 6.97 -1.53 -3.29
N GLY A 38 6.16 -2.58 -3.26
CA GLY A 38 6.65 -3.94 -3.43
C GLY A 38 5.86 -4.73 -4.45
N THR A 39 6.49 -5.81 -4.94
CA THR A 39 5.82 -6.79 -5.77
C THR A 39 5.59 -8.05 -4.96
N ALA A 40 4.53 -8.76 -5.29
CA ALA A 40 4.28 -10.08 -4.75
C ALA A 40 4.31 -11.08 -5.89
N ARG A 41 3.21 -11.76 -6.13
CA ARG A 41 3.09 -12.67 -7.26
C ARG A 41 2.82 -11.89 -8.54
N LYS A 42 2.90 -12.58 -9.65
CA LYS A 42 2.63 -12.07 -10.98
C LYS A 42 1.32 -11.25 -11.03
N GLY A 43 1.43 -10.00 -11.43
CA GLY A 43 0.30 -9.11 -11.55
C GLY A 43 -0.19 -8.50 -10.24
N MET A 44 0.49 -8.75 -9.14
CA MET A 44 0.12 -8.20 -7.84
C MET A 44 1.25 -7.34 -7.29
N TYR A 45 0.87 -6.20 -6.71
CA TYR A 45 1.79 -5.30 -6.02
C TYR A 45 1.35 -5.14 -4.58
N ARG A 46 2.25 -4.65 -3.74
CA ARG A 46 1.94 -4.33 -2.35
C ARG A 46 2.43 -2.94 -2.05
N LEU A 47 1.54 -2.12 -1.48
CA LEU A 47 1.90 -0.78 -1.04
C LEU A 47 1.95 -0.78 0.48
N PHE A 48 2.98 -0.15 1.03
CA PHE A 48 3.21 -0.12 2.47
C PHE A 48 3.04 1.32 2.93
N PHE A 49 2.24 1.49 3.96
CA PHE A 49 1.89 2.82 4.49
C PHE A 49 2.19 2.90 5.98
N LEU A 50 2.64 4.08 6.39
CA LEU A 50 2.67 4.46 7.79
C LEU A 50 1.50 5.39 8.03
N LEU A 51 0.55 4.97 8.84
CA LEU A 51 -0.64 5.77 9.14
C LEU A 51 -0.33 6.85 10.17
N GLU A 52 -1.19 7.88 10.21
CA GLU A 52 -1.05 9.00 11.12
C GLU A 52 -1.04 8.56 12.59
N ASP A 53 -1.78 7.49 12.92
CA ASP A 53 -1.84 6.94 14.28
C ASP A 53 -0.65 6.01 14.62
N GLY A 54 0.30 5.84 13.72
CA GLY A 54 1.48 5.01 13.93
C GLY A 54 1.36 3.58 13.46
N ARG A 55 0.18 3.14 13.01
CA ARG A 55 0.03 1.79 12.49
C ARG A 55 0.72 1.64 11.14
N LYS A 56 1.26 0.46 10.90
CA LYS A 56 1.89 0.10 9.64
C LYS A 56 0.95 -0.80 8.87
N ILE A 57 0.54 -0.36 7.69
CA ILE A 57 -0.47 -1.05 6.87
C ILE A 57 0.15 -1.52 5.56
N ILE A 58 -0.19 -2.73 5.15
CA ILE A 58 0.14 -3.26 3.84
C ILE A 58 -1.17 -3.42 3.04
N ALA A 59 -1.17 -2.94 1.82
CA ALA A 59 -2.35 -3.02 0.95
C ALA A 59 -1.98 -3.72 -0.36
N PRO A 60 -2.54 -4.90 -0.62
CA PRO A 60 -2.38 -5.54 -1.92
C PRO A 60 -3.07 -4.71 -3.00
N VAL A 61 -2.41 -4.56 -4.15
CA VAL A 61 -2.95 -3.85 -5.30
C VAL A 61 -2.84 -4.76 -6.51
N PHE A 62 -3.94 -4.95 -7.21
CA PHE A 62 -4.01 -5.82 -8.35
C PHE A 62 -3.83 -5.04 -9.65
N ARG A 63 -3.47 -5.75 -10.72
CA ARG A 63 -3.24 -5.14 -12.03
C ARG A 63 -4.44 -4.32 -12.51
N TRP A 64 -5.67 -4.74 -12.22
CA TRP A 64 -6.86 -4.01 -12.65
C TRP A 64 -7.03 -2.67 -11.91
N GLN A 65 -6.29 -2.46 -10.82
CA GLN A 65 -6.35 -1.21 -10.04
C GLN A 65 -5.38 -0.15 -10.57
N ARG A 66 -5.12 -0.13 -11.84
CA ARG A 66 -4.23 0.87 -12.48
C ARG A 66 -4.69 2.31 -12.23
N TYR A 67 -5.97 2.50 -12.01
CA TYR A 67 -6.51 3.83 -11.72
C TYR A 67 -5.93 4.45 -10.46
N LEU A 68 -5.35 3.65 -9.56
CA LEU A 68 -4.68 4.18 -8.36
C LEU A 68 -3.40 4.94 -8.69
N ASN A 69 -2.81 4.64 -9.85
CA ASN A 69 -1.64 5.34 -10.38
C ASN A 69 -0.44 5.39 -9.43
N PHE A 70 -0.28 4.32 -8.65
CA PHE A 70 0.72 4.29 -7.57
C PHE A 70 2.17 4.35 -8.08
N PHE A 71 2.42 4.01 -9.34
CA PHE A 71 3.76 4.11 -9.93
C PHE A 71 4.27 5.55 -9.95
N ASP A 72 3.36 6.50 -10.12
CA ASP A 72 3.70 7.92 -10.24
C ASP A 72 3.67 8.66 -8.90
N ILE A 73 3.25 7.99 -7.83
CA ILE A 73 3.21 8.59 -6.50
C ILE A 73 4.55 8.37 -5.82
N PRO A 74 5.30 9.44 -5.49
CA PRO A 74 6.60 9.27 -4.85
C PRO A 74 6.50 8.71 -3.44
N ILE A 75 7.51 7.93 -3.04
CA ILE A 75 7.67 7.51 -1.65
C ILE A 75 7.79 8.78 -0.79
N GLY A 76 7.13 8.76 0.36
CA GLY A 76 7.08 9.90 1.27
C GLY A 76 5.87 10.79 1.08
N THR A 77 5.04 10.52 0.08
CA THR A 77 3.82 11.28 -0.15
C THR A 77 2.76 10.94 0.88
N GLU A 78 2.17 11.96 1.51
CA GLU A 78 1.02 11.79 2.39
C GLU A 78 -0.24 11.70 1.56
N LEU A 79 -1.07 10.72 1.87
CA LEU A 79 -2.24 10.37 1.08
C LEU A 79 -3.45 10.18 1.98
N MET A 80 -4.62 10.56 1.46
CA MET A 80 -5.88 10.09 2.01
C MET A 80 -6.18 8.74 1.36
N LEU A 81 -6.25 7.70 2.18
CA LEU A 81 -6.47 6.33 1.74
C LEU A 81 -7.91 5.95 2.02
N THR A 82 -8.61 5.45 1.01
CA THR A 82 -9.97 4.95 1.16
C THR A 82 -9.97 3.43 0.99
N PHE A 83 -10.36 2.74 2.05
CA PHE A 83 -10.52 1.29 2.04
C PHE A 83 -12.01 0.96 1.96
N ALA A 84 -12.36 0.00 1.15
CA ALA A 84 -13.74 -0.43 0.96
C ALA A 84 -13.87 -1.93 1.22
N ASP A 85 -15.09 -2.35 1.52
CA ASP A 85 -15.37 -3.77 1.69
C ASP A 85 -15.34 -4.47 0.33
N GLY A 86 -14.60 -5.56 0.27
CA GLY A 86 -14.54 -6.43 -0.87
C GLY A 86 -15.34 -7.70 -0.65
N ARG A 87 -15.07 -8.71 -1.47
CA ARG A 87 -15.66 -10.02 -1.31
C ARG A 87 -15.06 -10.73 -0.08
N ASP A 88 -15.81 -11.62 0.52
CA ASP A 88 -15.38 -12.47 1.64
C ASP A 88 -14.93 -11.66 2.86
N SER A 89 -15.59 -10.55 3.11
CA SER A 89 -15.33 -9.68 4.28
C SER A 89 -13.91 -9.11 4.32
N LYS A 90 -13.23 -9.11 3.19
CA LYS A 90 -11.90 -8.50 3.07
C LYS A 90 -12.02 -7.08 2.55
N THR A 91 -11.15 -6.21 3.03
CA THR A 91 -11.08 -4.85 2.51
C THR A 91 -10.07 -4.76 1.38
N TYR A 92 -10.20 -3.73 0.56
CA TYR A 92 -9.23 -3.42 -0.47
C TYR A 92 -9.02 -1.92 -0.54
N LEU A 93 -7.86 -1.52 -1.03
CA LEU A 93 -7.55 -0.11 -1.22
C LEU A 93 -8.28 0.38 -2.47
N LYS A 94 -9.30 1.20 -2.26
CA LYS A 94 -10.16 1.69 -3.33
C LYS A 94 -9.63 2.97 -3.96
N LYS A 95 -9.03 3.86 -3.14
CA LYS A 95 -8.66 5.19 -3.60
C LYS A 95 -7.47 5.71 -2.81
N MET A 96 -6.59 6.44 -3.48
CA MET A 96 -5.49 7.18 -2.88
C MET A 96 -5.48 8.58 -3.46
N GLU A 97 -5.50 9.59 -2.60
CA GLU A 97 -5.42 10.97 -3.04
C GLU A 97 -4.33 11.72 -2.29
N PRO A 98 -3.39 12.38 -2.98
CA PRO A 98 -2.41 13.21 -2.30
C PRO A 98 -3.10 14.30 -1.47
N VAL A 99 -2.60 14.48 -0.27
CA VAL A 99 -3.02 15.58 0.59
C VAL A 99 -2.13 16.76 0.22
N ALA A 100 -2.65 17.63 -0.54
CA ALA A 100 -1.95 18.70 -1.22
C ALA A 100 -0.82 19.36 -0.51
#